data_002db5e7d872145d5ef5a54dd71a7bb2
#
_entry.id   002db5e7d872145d5ef5a54dd71a7bb2
#
_cell.length_a   1.000
_cell.length_b   1.000
_cell.length_c   1.000
_cell.angle_alpha   90.00
_cell.angle_beta   90.00
_cell.angle_gamma   90.00
#
_symmetry.space_group_name_H-M   'P 1'
#
loop_
_entity.id
_entity.type
_entity.pdbx_description
1 polymer ?
#
loop_
_entity_poly.entity_id
_entity_poly.type
_entity_poly.pdbx_seq_one_letter_code
_entity_poly.pdbx_strand_id
1 'polypeptide(L)'
;MLSIFFKRILIAIPVLLAVASITFFLIKLAPGGPFDAERQVSPQVLKNLNEAYNLDASNWEQYVDYMSGLFRGDLGPSFRFPGRSVTEMISTGLPVTFELAFYAILIALLLGVFSGVLAALKRNTFLDFIPMAVAMIGICVPTFLMGPLLVLIFGINLEILPVSGWGQLPGDKILPSLTLGFAYAAYIARLSRGGMLEVLNQDFIRTARAKGLTEKMVVIKHAMQGGLIPVVSFLGPAIAGLLAGSFVVETIFQIPGLGRFYVEAAFNRDYTMILGTTIFFSAMIVFFNLLSDLATLWLNPRSRDA
;
A
#
# COMPACT_ATOMS: atom_id res chain seq x y z
N MET A 1 13.71 -5.56 -21.96
CA MET A 1 12.81 -6.05 -20.91
C MET A 1 13.49 -7.07 -19.98
N LEU A 2 14.00 -8.18 -20.50
CA LEU A 2 14.64 -9.23 -19.66
C LEU A 2 15.84 -8.68 -18.85
N SER A 3 16.69 -7.86 -19.45
CA SER A 3 17.82 -7.21 -18.79
C SER A 3 17.36 -6.29 -17.63
N ILE A 4 16.31 -5.52 -17.83
CA ILE A 4 15.76 -4.63 -16.79
C ILE A 4 15.19 -5.45 -15.64
N PHE A 5 14.46 -6.53 -15.95
CA PHE A 5 13.92 -7.45 -14.95
C PHE A 5 15.05 -8.05 -14.07
N PHE A 6 16.09 -8.62 -14.68
CA PHE A 6 17.22 -9.18 -13.93
C PHE A 6 17.98 -8.12 -13.12
N LYS A 7 18.22 -6.94 -13.69
CA LYS A 7 18.87 -5.83 -12.98
C LYS A 7 18.07 -5.40 -11.75
N ARG A 8 16.74 -5.33 -11.87
CA ARG A 8 15.85 -4.95 -10.75
C ARG A 8 15.84 -6.00 -9.65
N ILE A 9 15.79 -7.29 -9.99
CA ILE A 9 15.90 -8.39 -9.00
C ILE A 9 17.26 -8.35 -8.31
N LEU A 10 18.35 -8.15 -9.06
CA LEU A 10 19.69 -8.07 -8.48
C LEU A 10 19.83 -6.92 -7.48
N ILE A 11 19.19 -5.77 -7.75
CA ILE A 11 19.15 -4.62 -6.83
C ILE A 11 18.22 -4.89 -5.64
N ALA A 12 17.13 -5.64 -5.84
CA ALA A 12 16.17 -5.94 -4.78
C ALA A 12 16.79 -6.73 -3.61
N ILE A 13 17.67 -7.69 -3.92
CA ILE A 13 18.30 -8.54 -2.90
C ILE A 13 19.09 -7.72 -1.87
N PRO A 14 20.08 -6.89 -2.24
CA PRO A 14 20.79 -6.07 -1.25
C PRO A 14 19.90 -5.06 -0.53
N VAL A 15 18.86 -4.54 -1.19
CA VAL A 15 17.88 -3.64 -0.52
C VAL A 15 17.12 -4.39 0.56
N LEU A 16 16.58 -5.58 0.29
CA LEU A 16 15.87 -6.38 1.29
C LEU A 16 16.79 -6.81 2.44
N LEU A 17 18.03 -7.21 2.14
CA LEU A 17 19.03 -7.51 3.17
C LEU A 17 19.37 -6.29 4.04
N ALA A 18 19.51 -5.13 3.42
CA ALA A 18 19.75 -3.88 4.15
C ALA A 18 18.55 -3.54 5.06
N VAL A 19 17.31 -3.64 4.55
CA VAL A 19 16.10 -3.42 5.36
C VAL A 19 16.04 -4.40 6.53
N ALA A 20 16.28 -5.70 6.29
CA ALA A 20 16.29 -6.71 7.35
C ALA A 20 17.32 -6.39 8.44
N SER A 21 18.55 -6.06 8.03
CA SER A 21 19.65 -5.74 8.95
C SER A 21 19.39 -4.47 9.75
N ILE A 22 19.01 -3.38 9.06
CA ILE A 22 18.74 -2.09 9.71
C ILE A 22 17.58 -2.23 10.68
N THR A 23 16.49 -2.87 10.29
CA THR A 23 15.32 -3.06 11.16
C THR A 23 15.67 -3.90 12.38
N PHE A 24 16.45 -4.99 12.20
CA PHE A 24 16.91 -5.83 13.31
C PHE A 24 17.68 -5.02 14.36
N PHE A 25 18.70 -4.26 13.94
CA PHE A 25 19.50 -3.49 14.88
C PHE A 25 18.74 -2.31 15.48
N LEU A 26 17.84 -1.65 14.71
CA LEU A 26 17.00 -0.57 15.26
C LEU A 26 16.06 -1.07 16.36
N ILE A 27 15.45 -2.24 16.19
CA ILE A 27 14.59 -2.84 17.21
C ILE A 27 15.40 -3.16 18.48
N LYS A 28 16.65 -3.64 18.35
CA LYS A 28 17.54 -3.91 19.47
C LYS A 28 18.02 -2.67 20.22
N LEU A 29 17.99 -1.49 19.57
CA LEU A 29 18.29 -0.21 20.22
C LEU A 29 17.10 0.34 21.03
N ALA A 30 15.89 -0.17 20.80
CA ALA A 30 14.72 0.25 21.56
C ALA A 30 14.86 -0.18 23.05
N PRO A 31 14.55 0.73 24.01
CA PRO A 31 14.69 0.41 25.42
C PRO A 31 13.68 -0.67 25.85
N GLY A 32 14.14 -1.67 26.61
CA GLY A 32 13.34 -2.79 27.14
C GLY A 32 13.23 -3.99 26.21
N GLY A 33 12.97 -5.14 26.81
CA GLY A 33 12.80 -6.43 26.13
C GLY A 33 11.37 -6.68 25.63
N PRO A 34 11.17 -7.74 24.84
CA PRO A 34 9.83 -8.09 24.31
C PRO A 34 8.83 -8.45 25.41
N PHE A 35 9.29 -8.91 26.58
CA PHE A 35 8.45 -9.35 27.70
C PHE A 35 8.43 -8.37 28.87
N ASP A 36 9.18 -7.25 28.84
CA ASP A 36 9.29 -6.29 29.93
C ASP A 36 7.99 -5.54 30.25
N ALA A 37 7.06 -5.45 29.28
CA ALA A 37 5.78 -4.78 29.47
C ALA A 37 4.76 -5.62 30.28
N GLU A 38 4.99 -6.91 30.46
CA GLU A 38 4.12 -7.79 31.23
C GLU A 38 4.44 -7.68 32.72
N ARG A 39 3.85 -6.72 33.41
CA ARG A 39 4.08 -6.36 34.82
C ARG A 39 3.89 -7.46 35.87
N GLN A 40 3.55 -8.69 35.48
CA GLN A 40 3.24 -9.79 36.43
C GLN A 40 3.95 -11.11 36.10
N VAL A 41 4.94 -11.09 35.20
CA VAL A 41 5.70 -12.33 34.92
C VAL A 41 6.72 -12.53 36.02
N SER A 42 6.70 -13.71 36.66
CA SER A 42 7.70 -14.02 37.69
C SER A 42 9.10 -14.07 37.03
N PRO A 43 10.18 -13.73 37.79
CA PRO A 43 11.54 -13.77 37.25
C PRO A 43 11.92 -15.13 36.65
N GLN A 44 11.36 -16.22 37.19
CA GLN A 44 11.60 -17.56 36.66
C GLN A 44 10.95 -17.80 35.30
N VAL A 45 9.72 -17.29 35.09
CA VAL A 45 9.01 -17.39 33.78
C VAL A 45 9.71 -16.53 32.74
N LEU A 46 10.16 -15.31 33.10
CA LEU A 46 10.92 -14.44 32.20
C LEU A 46 12.22 -15.12 31.75
N LYS A 47 12.93 -15.76 32.67
CA LYS A 47 14.14 -16.52 32.33
C LYS A 47 13.84 -17.64 31.33
N ASN A 48 12.81 -18.44 31.61
CA ASN A 48 12.40 -19.54 30.71
C ASN A 48 11.99 -19.03 29.31
N LEU A 49 11.33 -17.88 29.23
CA LEU A 49 10.98 -17.25 27.96
C LEU A 49 12.24 -16.78 27.19
N ASN A 50 13.17 -16.11 27.88
CA ASN A 50 14.42 -15.68 27.28
C ASN A 50 15.24 -16.86 26.73
N GLU A 51 15.33 -17.94 27.49
CA GLU A 51 15.99 -19.19 27.06
C GLU A 51 15.26 -19.83 25.87
N ALA A 52 13.92 -19.90 25.90
CA ALA A 52 13.12 -20.52 24.84
C ALA A 52 13.21 -19.77 23.51
N TYR A 53 13.35 -18.44 23.55
CA TYR A 53 13.46 -17.59 22.36
C TYR A 53 14.89 -17.14 22.05
N ASN A 54 15.90 -17.72 22.74
CA ASN A 54 17.33 -17.41 22.57
C ASN A 54 17.68 -15.90 22.71
N LEU A 55 16.96 -15.20 23.61
CA LEU A 55 17.13 -13.76 23.81
C LEU A 55 18.37 -13.41 24.63
N ASP A 56 18.91 -14.38 25.37
CA ASP A 56 20.15 -14.24 26.17
C ASP A 56 21.43 -14.37 25.32
N ALA A 57 21.30 -14.81 24.04
CA ALA A 57 22.41 -14.85 23.08
C ALA A 57 22.87 -13.44 22.68
N SER A 58 24.10 -13.32 22.19
CA SER A 58 24.61 -12.04 21.69
C SER A 58 23.73 -11.52 20.52
N ASN A 59 23.65 -10.19 20.36
CA ASN A 59 22.89 -9.60 19.26
C ASN A 59 23.34 -10.10 17.87
N TRP A 60 24.63 -10.46 17.76
CA TRP A 60 25.17 -11.01 16.52
C TRP A 60 24.70 -12.44 16.25
N GLU A 61 24.68 -13.28 17.26
CA GLU A 61 24.14 -14.66 17.15
C GLU A 61 22.65 -14.62 16.79
N GLN A 62 21.84 -13.81 17.49
CA GLN A 62 20.43 -13.63 17.16
C GLN A 62 20.22 -13.11 15.73
N TYR A 63 21.09 -12.20 15.25
CA TYR A 63 21.04 -11.71 13.87
C TYR A 63 21.34 -12.81 12.86
N VAL A 64 22.38 -13.60 13.08
CA VAL A 64 22.75 -14.71 12.20
C VAL A 64 21.66 -15.77 12.15
N ASP A 65 21.10 -16.14 13.32
CA ASP A 65 19.98 -17.08 13.42
C ASP A 65 18.76 -16.57 12.64
N TYR A 66 18.39 -15.30 12.84
CA TYR A 66 17.26 -14.68 12.12
C TYR A 66 17.49 -14.66 10.60
N MET A 67 18.67 -14.25 10.14
CA MET A 67 19.02 -14.23 8.70
C MET A 67 19.03 -15.65 8.13
N SER A 68 19.53 -16.63 8.87
CA SER A 68 19.49 -18.04 8.46
C SER A 68 18.06 -18.55 8.30
N GLY A 69 17.16 -18.21 9.24
CA GLY A 69 15.74 -18.51 9.16
C GLY A 69 15.09 -17.84 7.94
N LEU A 70 15.37 -16.56 7.71
CA LEU A 70 14.84 -15.79 6.60
C LEU A 70 15.16 -16.43 5.25
N PHE A 71 16.41 -16.92 5.05
CA PHE A 71 16.81 -17.63 3.82
C PHE A 71 16.11 -18.98 3.64
N ARG A 72 15.57 -19.57 4.71
CA ARG A 72 14.76 -20.81 4.67
C ARG A 72 13.26 -20.53 4.56
N GLY A 73 12.85 -19.25 4.53
CA GLY A 73 11.44 -18.83 4.54
C GLY A 73 10.78 -18.92 5.93
N ASP A 74 11.56 -19.11 6.99
CA ASP A 74 11.09 -19.09 8.36
C ASP A 74 11.32 -17.69 8.96
N LEU A 75 10.23 -17.01 9.29
CA LEU A 75 10.26 -15.69 9.90
C LEU A 75 10.25 -15.73 11.44
N GLY A 76 10.32 -16.93 12.00
CA GLY A 76 10.33 -17.18 13.44
C GLY A 76 8.93 -17.21 14.09
N PRO A 77 8.90 -17.56 15.38
CA PRO A 77 7.66 -17.56 16.18
C PRO A 77 7.29 -16.14 16.59
N SER A 78 5.99 -15.85 16.73
CA SER A 78 5.52 -14.61 17.37
C SER A 78 5.81 -14.65 18.87
N PHE A 79 6.30 -13.54 19.41
CA PHE A 79 6.50 -13.41 20.86
C PHE A 79 5.20 -13.11 21.61
N ARG A 80 4.20 -12.56 20.91
CA ARG A 80 2.90 -12.19 21.48
C ARG A 80 1.85 -13.30 21.40
N PHE A 81 1.89 -14.09 20.33
CA PHE A 81 0.91 -15.16 20.06
C PHE A 81 1.59 -16.53 20.18
N PRO A 82 1.62 -17.13 21.40
CA PRO A 82 2.28 -18.41 21.62
C PRO A 82 1.76 -19.51 20.69
N GLY A 83 2.67 -20.27 20.11
CA GLY A 83 2.32 -21.37 19.19
C GLY A 83 1.99 -20.94 17.76
N ARG A 84 2.05 -19.63 17.42
CA ARG A 84 1.86 -19.15 16.06
C ARG A 84 3.17 -18.64 15.46
N SER A 85 3.43 -19.00 14.19
CA SER A 85 4.56 -18.45 13.45
C SER A 85 4.19 -17.13 12.77
N VAL A 86 5.18 -16.28 12.58
CA VAL A 86 5.01 -15.02 11.81
C VAL A 86 4.56 -15.32 10.39
N THR A 87 5.10 -16.36 9.76
CA THR A 87 4.70 -16.81 8.42
C THR A 87 3.21 -17.17 8.34
N GLU A 88 2.68 -17.89 9.35
CA GLU A 88 1.25 -18.22 9.43
C GLU A 88 0.40 -16.96 9.61
N MET A 89 0.80 -16.03 10.47
CA MET A 89 0.08 -14.78 10.71
C MET A 89 0.05 -13.90 9.44
N ILE A 90 1.15 -13.84 8.71
CA ILE A 90 1.20 -13.15 7.41
C ILE A 90 0.23 -13.83 6.43
N SER A 91 0.27 -15.15 6.31
CA SER A 91 -0.58 -15.88 5.37
C SER A 91 -2.07 -15.73 5.66
N THR A 92 -2.46 -15.58 6.92
CA THR A 92 -3.87 -15.38 7.33
C THR A 92 -4.34 -13.94 7.16
N GLY A 93 -3.51 -12.94 7.47
CA GLY A 93 -3.87 -11.52 7.38
C GLY A 93 -3.76 -10.95 5.96
N LEU A 94 -2.83 -11.48 5.16
CA LEU A 94 -2.52 -10.97 3.83
C LEU A 94 -3.70 -10.94 2.85
N PRO A 95 -4.53 -12.01 2.71
CA PRO A 95 -5.68 -11.99 1.80
C PRO A 95 -6.65 -10.84 2.10
N VAL A 96 -6.86 -10.53 3.38
CA VAL A 96 -7.74 -9.43 3.82
C VAL A 96 -7.15 -8.08 3.45
N THR A 97 -5.87 -7.87 3.70
CA THR A 97 -5.15 -6.65 3.31
C THR A 97 -5.13 -6.46 1.78
N PHE A 98 -4.92 -7.54 1.01
CA PHE A 98 -5.00 -7.49 -0.45
C PHE A 98 -6.40 -7.16 -0.96
N GLU A 99 -7.43 -7.73 -0.36
CA GLU A 99 -8.81 -7.44 -0.72
C GLU A 99 -9.15 -5.96 -0.46
N LEU A 100 -8.74 -5.41 0.69
CA LEU A 100 -8.89 -3.99 1.00
C LEU A 100 -8.15 -3.11 -0.01
N ALA A 101 -6.87 -3.42 -0.29
CA ALA A 101 -6.07 -2.69 -1.27
C ALA A 101 -6.67 -2.76 -2.69
N PHE A 102 -7.23 -3.91 -3.08
CA PHE A 102 -7.91 -4.09 -4.37
C PHE A 102 -9.14 -3.18 -4.50
N TYR A 103 -10.02 -3.15 -3.50
CA TYR A 103 -11.17 -2.24 -3.54
C TYR A 103 -10.74 -0.77 -3.50
N ALA A 104 -9.74 -0.44 -2.69
CA ALA A 104 -9.21 0.92 -2.60
C ALA A 104 -8.62 1.41 -3.93
N ILE A 105 -7.81 0.59 -4.63
CA ILE A 105 -7.24 0.97 -5.93
C ILE A 105 -8.31 1.03 -7.03
N LEU A 106 -9.31 0.15 -6.98
CA LEU A 106 -10.43 0.18 -7.90
C LEU A 106 -11.21 1.50 -7.78
N ILE A 107 -11.54 1.90 -6.55
CA ILE A 107 -12.19 3.20 -6.27
C ILE A 107 -11.29 4.35 -6.72
N ALA A 108 -10.00 4.29 -6.41
CA ALA A 108 -9.04 5.30 -6.78
C ALA A 108 -8.93 5.48 -8.30
N LEU A 109 -8.91 4.38 -9.06
CA LEU A 109 -8.90 4.41 -10.53
C LEU A 109 -10.21 4.95 -11.10
N LEU A 110 -11.35 4.44 -10.64
CA LEU A 110 -12.66 4.85 -11.15
C LEU A 110 -12.88 6.35 -10.91
N LEU A 111 -12.72 6.81 -9.69
CA LEU A 111 -12.93 8.21 -9.34
C LEU A 111 -11.83 9.12 -9.91
N GLY A 112 -10.58 8.70 -9.80
CA GLY A 112 -9.43 9.50 -10.20
C GLY A 112 -9.33 9.68 -11.70
N VAL A 113 -9.42 8.59 -12.48
CA VAL A 113 -9.34 8.68 -13.95
C VAL A 113 -10.55 9.43 -14.50
N PHE A 114 -11.77 9.09 -14.03
CA PHE A 114 -12.98 9.78 -14.51
C PHE A 114 -12.94 11.28 -14.24
N SER A 115 -12.65 11.67 -12.99
CA SER A 115 -12.61 13.10 -12.63
C SER A 115 -11.46 13.84 -13.32
N GLY A 116 -10.29 13.23 -13.46
CA GLY A 116 -9.13 13.84 -14.13
C GLY A 116 -9.32 14.00 -15.64
N VAL A 117 -9.86 12.99 -16.30
CA VAL A 117 -10.21 13.09 -17.75
C VAL A 117 -11.29 14.13 -17.97
N LEU A 118 -12.35 14.13 -17.17
CA LEU A 118 -13.42 15.13 -17.25
C LEU A 118 -12.88 16.55 -17.06
N ALA A 119 -12.04 16.77 -16.08
CA ALA A 119 -11.39 18.05 -15.79
C ALA A 119 -10.50 18.51 -16.96
N ALA A 120 -9.76 17.60 -17.59
CA ALA A 120 -8.94 17.92 -18.76
C ALA A 120 -9.78 18.33 -19.99
N LEU A 121 -10.87 17.60 -20.24
CA LEU A 121 -11.79 17.88 -21.36
C LEU A 121 -12.58 19.19 -21.19
N LYS A 122 -12.87 19.56 -19.94
CA LYS A 122 -13.62 20.76 -19.57
C LYS A 122 -12.72 21.79 -18.89
N ARG A 123 -11.50 21.94 -19.37
CA ARG A 123 -10.47 22.84 -18.82
C ARG A 123 -11.03 24.25 -18.61
N ASN A 124 -10.68 24.87 -17.47
CA ASN A 124 -11.07 26.22 -17.05
C ASN A 124 -12.59 26.40 -16.86
N THR A 125 -13.34 25.33 -16.57
CA THR A 125 -14.75 25.36 -16.21
C THR A 125 -14.97 24.83 -14.79
N PHE A 126 -16.20 24.92 -14.27
CA PHE A 126 -16.56 24.32 -12.98
C PHE A 126 -16.28 22.80 -12.93
N LEU A 127 -16.42 22.10 -14.06
CA LEU A 127 -16.11 20.66 -14.16
C LEU A 127 -14.61 20.36 -14.12
N ASP A 128 -13.75 21.36 -14.21
CA ASP A 128 -12.33 21.27 -13.95
C ASP A 128 -12.04 21.62 -12.46
N PHE A 129 -12.56 22.75 -11.98
CA PHE A 129 -12.21 23.27 -10.65
C PHE A 129 -12.76 22.43 -9.51
N ILE A 130 -14.03 21.99 -9.57
CA ILE A 130 -14.65 21.23 -8.48
C ILE A 130 -13.95 19.88 -8.23
N PRO A 131 -13.76 18.99 -9.24
CA PRO A 131 -13.05 17.73 -8.99
C PRO A 131 -11.61 17.94 -8.49
N MET A 132 -10.91 18.97 -8.99
CA MET A 132 -9.56 19.26 -8.53
C MET A 132 -9.52 19.83 -7.10
N ALA A 133 -10.51 20.63 -6.69
CA ALA A 133 -10.64 21.08 -5.31
C ALA A 133 -10.92 19.91 -4.35
N VAL A 134 -11.83 19.00 -4.74
CA VAL A 134 -12.10 17.77 -3.96
C VAL A 134 -10.85 16.89 -3.88
N ALA A 135 -10.10 16.75 -4.99
CA ALA A 135 -8.83 16.05 -4.99
C ALA A 135 -7.81 16.69 -4.02
N MET A 136 -7.73 18.02 -3.95
CA MET A 136 -6.87 18.70 -2.97
C MET A 136 -7.22 18.34 -1.53
N ILE A 137 -8.51 18.29 -1.20
CA ILE A 137 -8.97 17.84 0.14
C ILE A 137 -8.50 16.42 0.41
N GLY A 138 -8.65 15.50 -0.57
CA GLY A 138 -8.21 14.11 -0.43
C GLY A 138 -6.71 13.93 -0.22
N ILE A 139 -5.89 14.84 -0.74
CA ILE A 139 -4.44 14.82 -0.52
C ILE A 139 -4.08 15.45 0.85
N CYS A 140 -4.77 16.51 1.24
CA CYS A 140 -4.46 17.26 2.45
C CYS A 140 -4.96 16.60 3.73
N VAL A 141 -6.08 15.86 3.66
CA VAL A 141 -6.66 15.20 4.84
C VAL A 141 -5.97 13.86 5.08
N PRO A 142 -5.31 13.67 6.23
CA PRO A 142 -4.70 12.38 6.56
C PRO A 142 -5.73 11.25 6.65
N THR A 143 -5.36 10.04 6.26
CA THR A 143 -6.26 8.86 6.27
C THR A 143 -6.82 8.54 7.65
N PHE A 144 -6.02 8.75 8.71
CA PHE A 144 -6.47 8.54 10.09
C PHE A 144 -7.57 9.52 10.54
N LEU A 145 -7.69 10.67 9.88
CA LEU A 145 -8.79 11.63 10.11
C LEU A 145 -9.95 11.35 9.16
N MET A 146 -9.67 10.97 7.91
CA MET A 146 -10.69 10.68 6.91
C MET A 146 -11.59 9.51 7.33
N GLY A 147 -11.02 8.42 7.88
CA GLY A 147 -11.78 7.26 8.35
C GLY A 147 -12.85 7.61 9.37
N PRO A 148 -12.51 8.20 10.53
CA PRO A 148 -13.48 8.64 11.52
C PRO A 148 -14.51 9.65 11.01
N LEU A 149 -14.13 10.57 10.10
CA LEU A 149 -15.07 11.50 9.48
C LEU A 149 -16.12 10.78 8.63
N LEU A 150 -15.70 9.80 7.80
CA LEU A 150 -16.63 9.00 7.00
C LEU A 150 -17.53 8.13 7.90
N VAL A 151 -17.00 7.55 8.97
CA VAL A 151 -17.78 6.82 9.99
C VAL A 151 -18.82 7.73 10.64
N LEU A 152 -18.43 8.94 11.05
CA LEU A 152 -19.33 9.91 11.67
C LEU A 152 -20.48 10.29 10.73
N ILE A 153 -20.17 10.57 9.45
CA ILE A 153 -21.18 11.02 8.48
C ILE A 153 -22.07 9.85 8.06
N PHE A 154 -21.49 8.78 7.53
CA PHE A 154 -22.25 7.71 6.87
C PHE A 154 -22.67 6.58 7.82
N GLY A 155 -21.90 6.35 8.88
CA GLY A 155 -22.19 5.30 9.86
C GLY A 155 -23.07 5.75 11.01
N ILE A 156 -22.79 6.93 11.59
CA ILE A 156 -23.47 7.40 12.81
C ILE A 156 -24.61 8.37 12.49
N ASN A 157 -24.35 9.42 11.68
CA ASN A 157 -25.37 10.44 11.44
C ASN A 157 -26.43 10.01 10.42
N LEU A 158 -26.01 9.34 9.33
CA LEU A 158 -26.92 8.89 8.27
C LEU A 158 -27.36 7.43 8.45
N GLU A 159 -26.64 6.63 9.25
CA GLU A 159 -26.93 5.22 9.55
C GLU A 159 -27.10 4.33 8.31
N ILE A 160 -26.41 4.66 7.20
CA ILE A 160 -26.53 3.95 5.92
C ILE A 160 -25.42 2.93 5.66
N LEU A 161 -24.29 3.00 6.39
CA LEU A 161 -23.15 2.08 6.25
C LEU A 161 -22.64 1.62 7.61
N PRO A 162 -22.15 0.36 7.71
CA PRO A 162 -21.54 -0.14 8.93
C PRO A 162 -20.30 0.67 9.34
N VAL A 163 -20.10 0.87 10.63
CA VAL A 163 -18.99 1.64 11.20
C VAL A 163 -17.67 0.85 11.29
N SER A 164 -17.76 -0.49 11.30
CA SER A 164 -16.60 -1.39 11.43
C SER A 164 -16.94 -2.79 10.91
N GLY A 165 -15.93 -3.66 10.79
CA GLY A 165 -16.07 -5.04 10.35
C GLY A 165 -15.49 -5.27 8.96
N TRP A 166 -15.47 -6.55 8.54
CA TRP A 166 -14.98 -6.97 7.23
C TRP A 166 -15.67 -8.27 6.78
N GLY A 167 -16.59 -8.17 5.83
CA GLY A 167 -17.31 -9.31 5.26
C GLY A 167 -18.37 -9.94 6.17
N GLN A 168 -18.78 -9.25 7.23
CA GLN A 168 -19.83 -9.72 8.16
C GLN A 168 -21.17 -9.04 7.92
N LEU A 169 -21.16 -7.78 7.48
CA LEU A 169 -22.34 -6.97 7.23
C LEU A 169 -22.34 -6.46 5.78
N PRO A 170 -23.50 -6.32 5.15
CA PRO A 170 -23.61 -5.68 3.85
C PRO A 170 -23.04 -4.27 3.89
N GLY A 171 -22.09 -3.96 3.00
CA GLY A 171 -21.50 -2.63 2.89
C GLY A 171 -20.35 -2.31 3.84
N ASP A 172 -19.93 -3.21 4.72
CA ASP A 172 -18.85 -2.98 5.68
C ASP A 172 -17.47 -2.73 5.01
N LYS A 173 -17.30 -3.14 3.75
CA LYS A 173 -16.08 -2.89 2.95
C LYS A 173 -16.06 -1.50 2.31
N ILE A 174 -17.17 -0.76 2.28
CA ILE A 174 -17.27 0.52 1.54
C ILE A 174 -16.45 1.62 2.23
N LEU A 175 -16.72 1.89 3.50
CA LEU A 175 -16.04 2.99 4.23
C LEU A 175 -14.53 2.78 4.33
N PRO A 176 -14.02 1.59 4.67
CA PRO A 176 -12.58 1.34 4.69
C PRO A 176 -11.92 1.57 3.33
N SER A 177 -12.55 1.02 2.27
CA SER A 177 -12.03 1.12 0.90
C SER A 177 -12.04 2.56 0.37
N LEU A 178 -13.10 3.34 0.68
CA LEU A 178 -13.17 4.77 0.38
C LEU A 178 -12.10 5.54 1.16
N THR A 179 -11.94 5.28 2.45
CA THR A 179 -10.94 5.94 3.30
C THR A 179 -9.54 5.78 2.73
N LEU A 180 -9.19 4.54 2.40
CA LEU A 180 -7.86 4.22 1.87
C LEU A 180 -7.69 4.69 0.42
N GLY A 181 -8.71 4.53 -0.41
CA GLY A 181 -8.66 4.83 -1.85
C GLY A 181 -8.76 6.33 -2.18
N PHE A 182 -9.37 7.16 -1.32
CA PHE A 182 -9.68 8.55 -1.64
C PHE A 182 -8.44 9.42 -1.87
N ALA A 183 -7.40 9.27 -1.05
CA ALA A 183 -6.14 9.97 -1.25
C ALA A 183 -5.48 9.58 -2.58
N TYR A 184 -5.48 8.30 -2.93
CA TYR A 184 -4.94 7.81 -4.20
C TYR A 184 -5.80 8.24 -5.40
N ALA A 185 -7.13 8.30 -5.25
CA ALA A 185 -8.02 8.86 -6.26
C ALA A 185 -7.66 10.30 -6.59
N ALA A 186 -7.33 11.08 -5.58
CA ALA A 186 -6.90 12.47 -5.73
C ALA A 186 -5.57 12.61 -6.50
N TYR A 187 -4.57 11.78 -6.20
CA TYR A 187 -3.32 11.74 -6.97
C TYR A 187 -3.57 11.31 -8.41
N ILE A 188 -4.35 10.24 -8.63
CA ILE A 188 -4.68 9.73 -9.96
C ILE A 188 -5.46 10.77 -10.77
N ALA A 189 -6.38 11.51 -10.16
CA ALA A 189 -7.11 12.59 -10.84
C ALA A 189 -6.16 13.67 -11.37
N ARG A 190 -5.21 14.11 -10.57
CA ARG A 190 -4.20 15.10 -10.99
C ARG A 190 -3.29 14.58 -12.09
N LEU A 191 -2.82 13.34 -11.98
CA LEU A 191 -1.99 12.71 -13.01
C LEU A 191 -2.76 12.53 -14.32
N SER A 192 -4.00 12.04 -14.24
CA SER A 192 -4.89 11.89 -15.41
C SER A 192 -5.14 13.22 -16.10
N ARG A 193 -5.47 14.27 -15.32
CA ARG A 193 -5.70 15.61 -15.87
C ARG A 193 -4.45 16.14 -16.56
N GLY A 194 -3.28 16.05 -15.92
CA GLY A 194 -2.01 16.53 -16.46
C GLY A 194 -1.65 15.83 -17.77
N GLY A 195 -1.61 14.49 -17.75
CA GLY A 195 -1.29 13.69 -18.93
C GLY A 195 -2.28 13.88 -20.09
N MET A 196 -3.58 13.97 -19.78
CA MET A 196 -4.59 14.25 -20.82
C MET A 196 -4.42 15.64 -21.43
N LEU A 197 -4.15 16.69 -20.65
CA LEU A 197 -3.92 18.04 -21.18
C LEU A 197 -2.69 18.09 -22.09
N GLU A 198 -1.63 17.36 -21.76
CA GLU A 198 -0.44 17.26 -22.58
C GLU A 198 -0.75 16.62 -23.95
N VAL A 199 -1.42 15.47 -23.92
CA VAL A 199 -1.72 14.70 -25.13
C VAL A 199 -2.77 15.38 -26.00
N LEU A 200 -3.81 15.98 -25.42
CA LEU A 200 -4.88 16.65 -26.18
C LEU A 200 -4.40 17.83 -27.05
N ASN A 201 -3.22 18.38 -26.75
CA ASN A 201 -2.60 19.46 -27.51
C ASN A 201 -1.66 18.99 -28.65
N GLN A 202 -1.43 17.67 -28.79
CA GLN A 202 -0.49 17.13 -29.78
C GLN A 202 -1.09 17.08 -31.21
N ASP A 203 -0.23 17.10 -32.21
CA ASP A 203 -0.64 17.19 -33.62
C ASP A 203 -1.40 15.97 -34.13
N PHE A 204 -1.10 14.76 -33.59
CA PHE A 204 -1.85 13.57 -33.98
C PHE A 204 -3.33 13.63 -33.51
N ILE A 205 -3.63 14.34 -32.43
CA ILE A 205 -5.01 14.58 -31.98
C ILE A 205 -5.71 15.54 -32.92
N ARG A 206 -5.02 16.60 -33.38
CA ARG A 206 -5.55 17.52 -34.41
C ARG A 206 -5.83 16.77 -35.73
N THR A 207 -4.93 15.90 -36.14
CA THR A 207 -5.11 15.02 -37.29
C THR A 207 -6.32 14.11 -37.18
N ALA A 208 -6.52 13.49 -35.98
CA ALA A 208 -7.67 12.64 -35.72
C ALA A 208 -8.99 13.40 -35.85
N ARG A 209 -9.07 14.64 -35.33
CA ARG A 209 -10.23 15.52 -35.46
C ARG A 209 -10.45 15.95 -36.94
N ALA A 210 -9.39 16.29 -37.66
CA ALA A 210 -9.45 16.67 -39.08
C ALA A 210 -9.96 15.51 -39.96
N LYS A 211 -9.74 14.23 -39.56
CA LYS A 211 -10.30 13.05 -40.22
C LYS A 211 -11.78 12.80 -39.88
N GLY A 212 -12.44 13.68 -39.13
CA GLY A 212 -13.86 13.59 -38.80
C GLY A 212 -14.21 12.61 -37.70
N LEU A 213 -13.24 12.19 -36.88
CA LEU A 213 -13.52 11.31 -35.75
C LEU A 213 -14.32 12.06 -34.65
N THR A 214 -15.29 11.39 -34.04
CA THR A 214 -16.05 11.96 -32.92
C THR A 214 -15.15 12.21 -31.70
N GLU A 215 -15.43 13.24 -30.91
CA GLU A 215 -14.65 13.55 -29.71
C GLU A 215 -14.52 12.35 -28.77
N LYS A 216 -15.58 11.56 -28.60
CA LYS A 216 -15.54 10.34 -27.80
C LYS A 216 -14.47 9.36 -28.33
N MET A 217 -14.37 9.21 -29.64
CA MET A 217 -13.39 8.33 -30.28
C MET A 217 -11.98 8.87 -30.16
N VAL A 218 -11.81 10.20 -30.35
CA VAL A 218 -10.53 10.90 -30.13
C VAL A 218 -10.04 10.71 -28.71
N VAL A 219 -10.91 10.88 -27.73
CA VAL A 219 -10.55 10.72 -26.30
C VAL A 219 -10.18 9.28 -26.00
N ILE A 220 -11.07 8.31 -26.26
CA ILE A 220 -10.90 6.94 -25.81
C ILE A 220 -9.77 6.23 -26.57
N LYS A 221 -9.70 6.37 -27.92
CA LYS A 221 -8.75 5.62 -28.74
C LYS A 221 -7.40 6.30 -28.93
N HIS A 222 -7.34 7.61 -28.79
CA HIS A 222 -6.11 8.35 -29.08
C HIS A 222 -5.55 9.09 -27.88
N ALA A 223 -6.37 9.84 -27.12
CA ALA A 223 -5.86 10.65 -26.04
C ALA A 223 -5.57 9.85 -24.77
N MET A 224 -6.47 8.97 -24.35
CA MET A 224 -6.30 8.20 -23.11
C MET A 224 -5.08 7.27 -23.14
N GLN A 225 -4.75 6.69 -24.30
CA GLN A 225 -3.63 5.78 -24.44
C GLN A 225 -2.29 6.44 -24.05
N GLY A 226 -2.07 7.69 -24.45
CA GLY A 226 -0.88 8.45 -24.04
C GLY A 226 -1.07 9.19 -22.72
N GLY A 227 -2.26 9.77 -22.52
CA GLY A 227 -2.57 10.62 -21.36
C GLY A 227 -2.62 9.89 -20.02
N LEU A 228 -2.82 8.56 -20.01
CA LEU A 228 -2.85 7.75 -18.79
C LEU A 228 -1.51 7.05 -18.49
N ILE A 229 -0.46 7.24 -19.30
CA ILE A 229 0.87 6.68 -18.99
C ILE A 229 1.36 7.09 -17.60
N PRO A 230 1.25 8.37 -17.15
CA PRO A 230 1.65 8.75 -15.79
C PRO A 230 0.87 8.02 -14.70
N VAL A 231 -0.41 7.71 -14.94
CA VAL A 231 -1.24 6.93 -14.00
C VAL A 231 -0.72 5.50 -13.90
N VAL A 232 -0.46 4.85 -15.04
CA VAL A 232 0.07 3.47 -15.05
C VAL A 232 1.42 3.39 -14.36
N SER A 233 2.31 4.35 -14.60
CA SER A 233 3.60 4.44 -13.90
C SER A 233 3.47 4.63 -12.40
N PHE A 234 2.38 5.27 -11.95
CA PHE A 234 2.09 5.49 -10.53
C PHE A 234 1.44 4.28 -9.86
N LEU A 235 0.83 3.34 -10.61
CA LEU A 235 0.09 2.20 -10.01
C LEU A 235 0.96 1.32 -9.11
N GLY A 236 2.22 1.05 -9.48
CA GLY A 236 3.12 0.25 -8.65
C GLY A 236 3.37 0.88 -7.28
N PRO A 237 3.90 2.11 -7.22
CA PRO A 237 4.02 2.86 -5.96
C PRO A 237 2.69 3.00 -5.21
N ALA A 238 1.57 3.20 -5.92
CA ALA A 238 0.25 3.33 -5.30
C ALA A 238 -0.20 2.03 -4.62
N ILE A 239 -0.12 0.88 -5.31
CA ILE A 239 -0.50 -0.42 -4.73
C ILE A 239 0.42 -0.77 -3.56
N ALA A 240 1.72 -0.55 -3.72
CA ALA A 240 2.69 -0.77 -2.64
C ALA A 240 2.38 0.11 -1.41
N GLY A 241 2.07 1.39 -1.64
CA GLY A 241 1.68 2.32 -0.60
C GLY A 241 0.34 1.98 0.06
N LEU A 242 -0.65 1.48 -0.71
CA LEU A 242 -1.92 0.98 -0.18
C LEU A 242 -1.71 -0.22 0.75
N LEU A 243 -0.90 -1.19 0.34
CA LEU A 243 -0.59 -2.37 1.16
C LEU A 243 0.17 -2.00 2.44
N ALA A 244 1.22 -1.18 2.32
CA ALA A 244 2.00 -0.75 3.47
C ALA A 244 1.27 0.26 4.36
N GLY A 245 0.36 1.07 3.79
CA GLY A 245 -0.38 2.11 4.52
C GLY A 245 -1.75 1.69 5.04
N SER A 246 -2.20 0.47 4.73
CA SER A 246 -3.52 -0.03 5.15
C SER A 246 -3.67 -0.18 6.66
N PHE A 247 -2.55 -0.32 7.40
CA PHE A 247 -2.56 -0.61 8.85
C PHE A 247 -3.38 0.38 9.68
N VAL A 248 -3.38 1.67 9.32
CA VAL A 248 -4.20 2.69 10.01
C VAL A 248 -5.68 2.43 9.79
N VAL A 249 -6.07 2.17 8.55
CA VAL A 249 -7.47 1.89 8.17
C VAL A 249 -7.93 0.56 8.76
N GLU A 250 -7.10 -0.48 8.67
CA GLU A 250 -7.40 -1.78 9.28
C GLU A 250 -7.64 -1.67 10.81
N THR A 251 -6.85 -0.85 11.49
CA THR A 251 -7.00 -0.61 12.92
C THR A 251 -8.28 0.17 13.23
N ILE A 252 -8.58 1.25 12.50
CA ILE A 252 -9.78 2.08 12.70
C ILE A 252 -11.06 1.25 12.50
N PHE A 253 -11.13 0.47 11.43
CA PHE A 253 -12.32 -0.30 11.05
C PHE A 253 -12.32 -1.73 11.63
N GLN A 254 -11.33 -2.08 12.46
CA GLN A 254 -11.17 -3.40 13.08
C GLN A 254 -11.12 -4.56 12.07
N ILE A 255 -10.42 -4.33 10.96
CA ILE A 255 -10.24 -5.32 9.89
C ILE A 255 -9.17 -6.33 10.30
N PRO A 256 -9.39 -7.65 10.18
CA PRO A 256 -8.41 -8.67 10.56
C PRO A 256 -7.31 -8.87 9.49
N GLY A 257 -6.65 -7.77 9.09
CA GLY A 257 -5.60 -7.77 8.08
C GLY A 257 -4.20 -7.80 8.67
N LEU A 258 -3.20 -7.90 7.79
CA LEU A 258 -1.78 -7.96 8.15
C LEU A 258 -1.29 -6.66 8.80
N GLY A 259 -1.81 -5.51 8.35
CA GLY A 259 -1.44 -4.22 8.91
C GLY A 259 -1.83 -4.06 10.38
N ARG A 260 -2.96 -4.62 10.79
CA ARG A 260 -3.36 -4.67 12.20
C ARG A 260 -2.38 -5.49 13.04
N PHE A 261 -1.95 -6.67 12.57
CA PHE A 261 -0.92 -7.46 13.26
C PHE A 261 0.39 -6.70 13.40
N TYR A 262 0.79 -5.93 12.38
CA TYR A 262 1.97 -5.07 12.44
C TYR A 262 1.86 -4.00 13.55
N VAL A 263 0.73 -3.31 13.63
CA VAL A 263 0.48 -2.29 14.68
C VAL A 263 0.48 -2.93 16.07
N GLU A 264 -0.23 -4.04 16.24
CA GLU A 264 -0.27 -4.78 17.51
C GLU A 264 1.13 -5.26 17.91
N ALA A 265 1.94 -5.73 16.94
CA ALA A 265 3.32 -6.14 17.19
C ALA A 265 4.19 -4.97 17.64
N ALA A 266 4.04 -3.79 17.03
CA ALA A 266 4.80 -2.59 17.42
C ALA A 266 4.50 -2.17 18.88
N PHE A 267 3.23 -2.15 19.26
CA PHE A 267 2.82 -1.80 20.63
C PHE A 267 3.22 -2.86 21.66
N ASN A 268 3.19 -4.14 21.29
CA ASN A 268 3.48 -5.26 22.18
C ASN A 268 4.94 -5.75 22.10
N ARG A 269 5.80 -5.06 21.35
CA ARG A 269 7.23 -5.41 21.18
C ARG A 269 7.46 -6.83 20.64
N ASP A 270 6.58 -7.30 19.75
CA ASP A 270 6.76 -8.57 19.05
C ASP A 270 7.79 -8.37 17.92
N TYR A 271 9.07 -8.50 18.28
CA TYR A 271 10.19 -8.18 17.38
C TYR A 271 10.19 -9.04 16.11
N THR A 272 9.90 -10.31 16.22
CA THR A 272 9.86 -11.23 15.07
C THR A 272 8.73 -10.85 14.11
N MET A 273 7.55 -10.51 14.63
CA MET A 273 6.43 -10.05 13.81
C MET A 273 6.72 -8.69 13.14
N ILE A 274 7.35 -7.74 13.85
CA ILE A 274 7.76 -6.45 13.26
C ILE A 274 8.76 -6.68 12.12
N LEU A 275 9.79 -7.50 12.35
CA LEU A 275 10.80 -7.82 11.34
C LEU A 275 10.20 -8.52 10.13
N GLY A 276 9.43 -9.58 10.35
CA GLY A 276 8.82 -10.37 9.29
C GLY A 276 7.87 -9.54 8.42
N THR A 277 6.99 -8.75 9.03
CA THR A 277 6.05 -7.89 8.28
C THR A 277 6.76 -6.75 7.56
N THR A 278 7.79 -6.14 8.15
CA THR A 278 8.59 -5.10 7.50
C THR A 278 9.28 -5.63 6.24
N ILE A 279 9.91 -6.80 6.32
CA ILE A 279 10.55 -7.43 5.16
C ILE A 279 9.52 -7.80 4.11
N PHE A 280 8.38 -8.36 4.54
CA PHE A 280 7.30 -8.73 3.63
C PHE A 280 6.74 -7.52 2.88
N PHE A 281 6.41 -6.43 3.56
CA PHE A 281 5.95 -5.20 2.90
C PHE A 281 7.02 -4.61 1.97
N SER A 282 8.30 -4.63 2.38
CA SER A 282 9.40 -4.19 1.52
C SER A 282 9.52 -5.02 0.25
N ALA A 283 9.36 -6.35 0.35
CA ALA A 283 9.33 -7.24 -0.82
C ALA A 283 8.13 -6.93 -1.73
N MET A 284 6.95 -6.65 -1.17
CA MET A 284 5.77 -6.23 -1.93
C MET A 284 5.97 -4.89 -2.64
N ILE A 285 6.61 -3.91 -1.98
CA ILE A 285 6.96 -2.62 -2.60
C ILE A 285 7.86 -2.85 -3.82
N VAL A 286 8.91 -3.64 -3.68
CA VAL A 286 9.82 -3.97 -4.78
C VAL A 286 9.08 -4.68 -5.92
N PHE A 287 8.25 -5.66 -5.58
CA PHE A 287 7.49 -6.44 -6.55
C PHE A 287 6.51 -5.57 -7.36
N PHE A 288 5.69 -4.75 -6.71
CA PHE A 288 4.72 -3.91 -7.42
C PHE A 288 5.37 -2.78 -8.21
N ASN A 289 6.51 -2.23 -7.73
CA ASN A 289 7.30 -1.28 -8.51
C ASN A 289 7.87 -1.95 -9.77
N LEU A 290 8.38 -3.17 -9.67
CA LEU A 290 8.84 -3.92 -10.83
C LEU A 290 7.70 -4.16 -11.85
N LEU A 291 6.51 -4.54 -11.39
CA LEU A 291 5.35 -4.72 -12.27
C LEU A 291 4.97 -3.42 -12.98
N SER A 292 4.98 -2.29 -12.26
CA SER A 292 4.68 -0.97 -12.82
C SER A 292 5.71 -0.54 -13.87
N ASP A 293 7.00 -0.77 -13.61
CA ASP A 293 8.06 -0.49 -14.57
C ASP A 293 7.87 -1.31 -15.86
N LEU A 294 7.57 -2.60 -15.73
CA LEU A 294 7.31 -3.47 -16.88
C LEU A 294 6.06 -3.05 -17.66
N ALA A 295 4.98 -2.68 -16.96
CA ALA A 295 3.76 -2.16 -17.58
C ALA A 295 4.01 -0.85 -18.34
N THR A 296 4.77 0.06 -17.76
CA THR A 296 5.16 1.33 -18.38
C THR A 296 6.00 1.10 -19.65
N LEU A 297 6.98 0.19 -19.59
CA LEU A 297 7.79 -0.18 -20.75
C LEU A 297 6.99 -0.86 -21.87
N TRP A 298 5.93 -1.57 -21.51
CA TRP A 298 5.01 -2.18 -22.48
C TRP A 298 4.14 -1.15 -23.18
N LEU A 299 3.64 -0.15 -22.43
CA LEU A 299 2.80 0.92 -22.97
C LEU A 299 3.59 1.99 -23.73
N ASN A 300 4.83 2.25 -23.34
CA ASN A 300 5.70 3.24 -23.97
C ASN A 300 6.99 2.60 -24.49
N PRO A 301 6.99 2.02 -25.71
CA PRO A 301 8.19 1.36 -26.28
C PRO A 301 9.38 2.31 -26.47
N ARG A 302 9.16 3.62 -26.58
CA ARG A 302 10.24 4.62 -26.76
C ARG A 302 11.12 4.76 -25.49
N SER A 303 10.62 4.38 -24.33
CA SER A 303 11.40 4.38 -23.08
C SER A 303 12.30 3.16 -22.91
N ARG A 304 12.37 2.25 -23.91
CA ARG A 304 13.26 1.06 -23.86
C ARG A 304 14.71 1.39 -24.16
N ASP A 305 14.96 2.49 -24.84
CA ASP A 305 16.27 2.90 -25.36
C ASP A 305 16.90 4.04 -24.52
N ALA A 306 16.24 4.45 -23.45
CA ALA A 306 16.73 5.42 -22.47
C ALA A 306 17.18 4.70 -21.18
#